data_943b033d2210186e47e3a5c71165fbd7
#
_entry.id   943b033d2210186e47e3a5c71165fbd7
#
_cell.length_a   1.000
_cell.length_b   1.000
_cell.length_c   1.000
_cell.angle_alpha   90.00
_cell.angle_beta   90.00
_cell.angle_gamma   90.00
#
_symmetry.space_group_name_H-M   'P 1'
#
loop_
_entity.id
_entity.type
_entity.pdbx_description
1 polymer ?
#
loop_
_entity_poly.entity_id
_entity_poly.type
_entity_poly.pdbx_seq_one_letter_code
_entity_poly.pdbx_strand_id
1 'polypeptide(L)'
;RMWGSDLTRDYTPFEASLDRFVRMQKPHFTGKEALEAQLKNGVPHRFITLEVHGVVDADPLGNEPLFNTQGEMIGRATSGYYGHTLKKSLAIGYVKPEYTEPGTALEILILGERKKATVLVESPFDPDNSHLRA
;
A
#
# COMPACT_ATOMS: atom_id res chain seq x y z
N ARG A 1 3.90 -7.57 -5.07
CA ARG A 1 2.42 -7.49 -5.10
C ARG A 1 1.88 -8.72 -5.80
N MET A 2 0.93 -9.37 -5.19
CA MET A 2 0.38 -10.64 -5.65
C MET A 2 -1.00 -10.39 -6.28
N TRP A 3 -1.23 -11.00 -7.46
CA TRP A 3 -2.55 -10.95 -8.08
C TRP A 3 -3.54 -11.79 -7.28
N GLY A 4 -4.71 -11.23 -7.01
CA GLY A 4 -5.78 -11.86 -6.23
C GLY A 4 -5.83 -11.42 -4.76
N SER A 5 -4.74 -10.89 -4.20
CA SER A 5 -4.73 -10.30 -2.86
C SER A 5 -4.38 -8.82 -2.87
N ASP A 6 -3.17 -8.49 -3.36
CA ASP A 6 -2.70 -7.10 -3.40
C ASP A 6 -3.27 -6.34 -4.61
N LEU A 7 -3.38 -7.01 -5.73
CA LEU A 7 -3.92 -6.48 -6.98
C LEU A 7 -5.14 -7.29 -7.38
N THR A 8 -6.27 -6.62 -7.52
CA THR A 8 -7.54 -7.19 -8.01
C THR A 8 -8.14 -6.29 -9.07
N ARG A 9 -9.26 -6.70 -9.65
CA ARG A 9 -10.01 -5.85 -10.59
C ARG A 9 -10.85 -4.76 -9.91
N ASP A 10 -10.89 -4.77 -8.58
CA ASP A 10 -11.66 -3.79 -7.78
C ASP A 10 -10.90 -2.47 -7.62
N TYR A 11 -9.57 -2.49 -7.87
CA TYR A 11 -8.71 -1.32 -7.79
C TYR A 11 -8.15 -0.94 -9.15
N THR A 12 -8.15 0.35 -9.43
CA THR A 12 -7.52 0.90 -10.64
C THR A 12 -6.00 0.88 -10.53
N PRO A 13 -5.28 1.02 -11.66
CA PRO A 13 -3.83 1.18 -11.62
C PRO A 13 -3.36 2.37 -10.78
N PHE A 14 -4.13 3.46 -10.71
CA PHE A 14 -3.79 4.61 -9.88
C PHE A 14 -3.95 4.31 -8.40
N GLU A 15 -5.02 3.61 -8.01
CA GLU A 15 -5.17 3.16 -6.62
C GLU A 15 -4.05 2.21 -6.22
N ALA A 16 -3.65 1.31 -7.12
CA ALA A 16 -2.57 0.36 -6.91
C ALA A 16 -1.16 0.99 -6.95
N SER A 17 -1.03 2.33 -7.07
CA SER A 17 0.26 3.04 -7.21
C SER A 17 1.12 2.48 -8.36
N LEU A 18 0.45 2.18 -9.48
CA LEU A 18 1.05 1.73 -10.74
C LEU A 18 1.03 2.82 -11.83
N ASP A 19 0.99 4.09 -11.40
CA ASP A 19 0.88 5.28 -12.26
C ASP A 19 1.92 5.25 -13.40
N ARG A 20 3.14 4.83 -13.10
CA ARG A 20 4.26 4.77 -14.08
C ARG A 20 4.00 3.86 -15.29
N PHE A 21 3.07 2.93 -15.16
CA PHE A 21 2.71 2.01 -16.25
C PHE A 21 1.54 2.53 -17.11
N VAL A 22 0.87 3.59 -16.66
CA VAL A 22 -0.29 4.18 -17.36
C VAL A 22 0.18 5.37 -18.20
N ARG A 23 0.08 5.24 -19.52
CA ARG A 23 0.48 6.31 -20.45
C ARG A 23 -0.75 7.08 -20.92
N MET A 24 -1.18 8.07 -20.13
CA MET A 24 -2.35 8.91 -20.42
C MET A 24 -2.20 9.73 -21.72
N GLN A 25 -0.95 9.94 -22.19
CA GLN A 25 -0.69 10.67 -23.44
C GLN A 25 -1.07 9.89 -24.70
N LYS A 26 -1.28 8.58 -24.63
CA LYS A 26 -1.77 7.81 -25.77
C LYS A 26 -3.15 8.32 -26.18
N PRO A 27 -3.43 8.43 -27.49
CA PRO A 27 -4.71 8.95 -27.96
C PRO A 27 -5.89 8.06 -27.54
N HIS A 28 -5.67 6.74 -27.49
CA HIS A 28 -6.72 5.78 -27.12
C HIS A 28 -6.12 4.52 -26.46
N PHE A 29 -6.83 4.01 -25.44
CA PHE A 29 -6.71 2.66 -24.87
C PHE A 29 -7.96 2.34 -24.06
N THR A 30 -8.26 1.05 -23.89
CA THR A 30 -9.44 0.61 -23.13
C THR A 30 -9.35 1.08 -21.67
N GLY A 31 -10.39 1.77 -21.20
CA GLY A 31 -10.46 2.30 -19.83
C GLY A 31 -9.86 3.71 -19.64
N LYS A 32 -9.36 4.36 -20.71
CA LYS A 32 -8.78 5.71 -20.61
C LYS A 32 -9.76 6.73 -20.02
N GLU A 33 -10.99 6.77 -20.51
CA GLU A 33 -12.02 7.72 -20.02
C GLU A 33 -12.34 7.52 -18.53
N ALA A 34 -12.39 6.27 -18.07
CA ALA A 34 -12.62 5.96 -16.66
C ALA A 34 -11.46 6.45 -15.78
N LEU A 35 -10.22 6.30 -16.23
CA LEU A 35 -9.03 6.79 -15.51
C LEU A 35 -8.95 8.32 -15.54
N GLU A 36 -9.32 8.98 -16.63
CA GLU A 36 -9.44 10.44 -16.72
C GLU A 36 -10.47 10.98 -15.72
N ALA A 37 -11.63 10.33 -15.65
CA ALA A 37 -12.67 10.68 -14.69
C ALA A 37 -12.19 10.49 -13.24
N GLN A 38 -11.46 9.41 -12.95
CA GLN A 38 -10.91 9.17 -11.62
C GLN A 38 -9.88 10.25 -11.23
N LEU A 39 -8.97 10.62 -12.14
CA LEU A 39 -8.01 11.70 -11.87
C LEU A 39 -8.69 13.04 -11.61
N LYS A 40 -9.78 13.33 -12.32
CA LYS A 40 -10.56 14.56 -12.13
C LYS A 40 -11.30 14.59 -10.79
N ASN A 41 -11.85 13.45 -10.37
CA ASN A 41 -12.66 13.31 -9.16
C ASN A 41 -11.83 13.01 -7.89
N GLY A 42 -10.55 12.70 -8.06
CA GLY A 42 -9.65 12.20 -7.02
C GLY A 42 -9.59 10.68 -6.97
N VAL A 43 -8.41 10.16 -6.66
CA VAL A 43 -8.17 8.72 -6.47
C VAL A 43 -8.57 8.37 -5.03
N PRO A 44 -9.53 7.45 -4.79
CA PRO A 44 -10.09 7.22 -3.45
C PRO A 44 -9.15 6.47 -2.51
N HIS A 45 -8.25 5.66 -3.04
CA HIS A 45 -7.29 4.88 -2.27
C HIS A 45 -5.90 4.92 -2.91
N ARG A 46 -4.88 4.63 -2.12
CA ARG A 46 -3.51 4.45 -2.59
C ARG A 46 -2.87 3.26 -1.90
N PHE A 47 -2.11 2.51 -2.67
CA PHE A 47 -1.35 1.38 -2.18
C PHE A 47 -0.06 1.87 -1.51
N ILE A 48 0.20 1.38 -0.30
CA ILE A 48 1.35 1.78 0.52
C ILE A 48 2.08 0.56 1.08
N THR A 49 3.29 0.81 1.57
CA THR A 49 4.09 -0.13 2.38
C THR A 49 4.20 0.42 3.80
N LEU A 50 4.05 -0.45 4.78
CA LEU A 50 4.10 -0.13 6.21
C LEU A 50 5.19 -0.94 6.89
N GLU A 51 5.88 -0.32 7.86
CA GLU A 51 6.58 -1.02 8.94
C GLU A 51 5.60 -1.21 10.10
N VAL A 52 5.46 -2.41 10.61
CA VAL A 52 4.62 -2.73 11.77
C VAL A 52 5.53 -2.92 12.98
N HIS A 53 5.25 -2.19 14.06
CA HIS A 53 6.07 -2.17 15.26
C HIS A 53 5.55 -3.13 16.33
N GLY A 54 6.47 -3.73 17.10
CA GLY A 54 6.14 -4.57 18.24
C GLY A 54 5.46 -5.90 17.86
N VAL A 55 5.71 -6.36 16.65
CA VAL A 55 5.27 -7.70 16.19
C VAL A 55 6.38 -8.69 16.51
N VAL A 56 6.04 -9.75 17.23
CA VAL A 56 6.99 -10.79 17.66
C VAL A 56 6.64 -12.13 17.04
N ASP A 57 5.36 -12.43 16.86
CA ASP A 57 4.83 -13.78 16.60
C ASP A 57 3.65 -13.84 15.61
N ALA A 58 3.28 -12.72 14.98
CA ALA A 58 2.16 -12.69 14.05
C ALA A 58 2.40 -11.68 12.93
N ASP A 59 2.41 -12.13 11.68
CA ASP A 59 2.39 -11.27 10.51
C ASP A 59 0.94 -10.96 10.08
N PRO A 60 0.70 -9.81 9.42
CA PRO A 60 -0.58 -9.55 8.77
C PRO A 60 -0.83 -10.57 7.66
N LEU A 61 -1.98 -11.23 7.68
CA LEU A 61 -2.36 -12.24 6.69
C LEU A 61 -3.12 -11.66 5.50
N GLY A 62 -3.70 -10.49 5.68
CA GLY A 62 -4.55 -9.77 4.73
C GLY A 62 -5.92 -9.47 5.31
N ASN A 63 -6.49 -8.34 4.90
CA ASN A 63 -7.73 -7.74 5.38
C ASN A 63 -7.70 -7.16 6.80
N GLU A 64 -6.55 -7.08 7.46
CA GLU A 64 -6.41 -6.34 8.71
C GLU A 64 -6.76 -4.87 8.49
N PRO A 65 -7.70 -4.30 9.29
CA PRO A 65 -8.06 -2.90 9.17
C PRO A 65 -6.91 -1.99 9.62
N LEU A 66 -6.74 -0.90 8.87
CA LEU A 66 -5.80 0.18 9.15
C LEU A 66 -6.56 1.38 9.72
N PHE A 67 -5.99 1.99 10.75
CA PHE A 67 -6.57 3.12 11.45
C PHE A 67 -5.60 4.30 11.48
N ASN A 68 -6.16 5.50 11.53
CA ASN A 68 -5.39 6.68 11.90
C ASN A 68 -5.20 6.75 13.42
N THR A 69 -4.44 7.74 13.88
CA THR A 69 -4.16 7.95 15.32
C THR A 69 -5.38 8.40 16.12
N GLN A 70 -6.50 8.77 15.47
CA GLN A 70 -7.78 9.08 16.09
C GLN A 70 -8.70 7.86 16.20
N GLY A 71 -8.27 6.70 15.66
CA GLY A 71 -9.02 5.45 15.72
C GLY A 71 -10.04 5.26 14.61
N GLU A 72 -10.04 6.12 13.59
CA GLU A 72 -10.88 5.96 12.41
C GLU A 72 -10.27 4.95 11.44
N MET A 73 -11.09 4.06 10.89
CA MET A 73 -10.67 3.13 9.85
C MET A 73 -10.41 3.89 8.54
N ILE A 74 -9.20 3.80 8.02
CA ILE A 74 -8.74 4.52 6.85
C ILE A 74 -8.33 3.62 5.68
N GLY A 75 -8.31 2.32 5.90
CA GLY A 75 -7.89 1.36 4.88
C GLY A 75 -7.78 -0.05 5.40
N ARG A 76 -7.11 -0.91 4.62
CA ARG A 76 -6.86 -2.30 4.98
C ARG A 76 -5.53 -2.79 4.45
N ALA A 77 -4.87 -3.67 5.19
CA ALA A 77 -3.73 -4.44 4.68
C ALA A 77 -4.22 -5.50 3.68
N THR A 78 -3.38 -5.86 2.74
CA THR A 78 -3.64 -6.94 1.78
C THR A 78 -2.73 -8.14 2.01
N SER A 79 -1.53 -7.90 2.52
CA SER A 79 -0.58 -8.92 2.94
C SER A 79 0.50 -8.33 3.84
N GLY A 80 1.28 -9.19 4.49
CA GLY A 80 2.42 -8.77 5.29
C GLY A 80 3.36 -9.91 5.57
N TYR A 81 4.62 -9.59 5.85
CA TYR A 81 5.69 -10.54 6.11
C TYR A 81 6.81 -9.91 6.94
N TYR A 82 7.52 -10.74 7.69
CA TYR A 82 8.78 -10.30 8.25
C TYR A 82 9.87 -10.25 7.17
N GLY A 83 10.38 -9.06 6.92
CA GLY A 83 11.48 -8.82 5.99
C GLY A 83 12.85 -9.14 6.62
N HIS A 84 13.36 -10.35 6.46
CA HIS A 84 14.60 -10.81 7.08
C HIS A 84 15.82 -9.93 6.77
N THR A 85 15.93 -9.41 5.56
CA THR A 85 17.01 -8.51 5.15
C THR A 85 16.91 -7.15 5.84
N LEU A 86 15.70 -6.61 5.94
CA LEU A 86 15.42 -5.33 6.60
C LEU A 86 15.31 -5.45 8.11
N LYS A 87 15.10 -6.66 8.62
CA LYS A 87 14.81 -6.97 10.04
C LYS A 87 13.59 -6.18 10.56
N LYS A 88 12.54 -6.11 9.72
CA LYS A 88 11.32 -5.37 10.00
C LYS A 88 10.10 -6.22 9.65
N SER A 89 9.05 -6.14 10.46
CA SER A 89 7.74 -6.64 10.05
C SER A 89 7.10 -5.62 9.09
N LEU A 90 6.69 -6.08 7.92
CA LEU A 90 6.14 -5.25 6.86
C LEU A 90 4.69 -5.63 6.59
N ALA A 91 3.90 -4.64 6.25
CA ALA A 91 2.57 -4.82 5.68
C ALA A 91 2.45 -3.97 4.42
N ILE A 92 1.61 -4.41 3.50
CA ILE A 92 1.22 -3.63 2.33
C ILE A 92 -0.30 -3.58 2.25
N GLY A 93 -0.84 -2.51 1.70
CA GLY A 93 -2.29 -2.35 1.64
C GLY A 93 -2.74 -1.02 1.06
N TYR A 94 -4.03 -0.78 1.12
CA TYR A 94 -4.68 0.42 0.60
C TYR A 94 -5.15 1.32 1.73
N VAL A 95 -4.88 2.61 1.60
CA VAL A 95 -5.35 3.65 2.53
C VAL A 95 -5.94 4.83 1.75
N LYS A 96 -6.67 5.70 2.44
CA LYS A 96 -7.09 6.98 1.90
C LYS A 96 -5.86 7.83 1.54
N PRO A 97 -5.90 8.63 0.46
CA PRO A 97 -4.74 9.34 -0.08
C PRO A 97 -4.00 10.25 0.90
N GLU A 98 -4.71 10.85 1.84
CA GLU A 98 -4.16 11.75 2.85
C GLU A 98 -3.21 11.08 3.86
N TYR A 99 -3.15 9.74 3.86
CA TYR A 99 -2.31 8.95 4.78
C TYR A 99 -1.12 8.27 4.10
N THR A 100 -0.72 8.72 2.91
CA THR A 100 0.30 8.03 2.08
C THR A 100 1.72 8.55 2.27
N GLU A 101 1.90 9.69 2.93
CA GLU A 101 3.21 10.29 3.12
C GLU A 101 4.12 9.40 3.98
N PRO A 102 5.36 9.12 3.55
CA PRO A 102 6.33 8.39 4.36
C PRO A 102 6.52 9.03 5.73
N GLY A 103 6.56 8.21 6.78
CA GLY A 103 6.62 8.66 8.16
C GLY A 103 5.26 8.86 8.82
N THR A 104 4.15 8.78 8.09
CA THR A 104 2.80 8.87 8.66
C THR A 104 2.60 7.72 9.66
N ALA A 105 2.17 8.08 10.88
CA ALA A 105 1.84 7.12 11.93
C ALA A 105 0.42 6.57 11.76
N LEU A 106 0.30 5.27 11.73
CA LEU A 106 -0.95 4.51 11.60
C LEU A 106 -1.02 3.42 12.68
N GLU A 107 -2.15 2.74 12.73
CA GLU A 107 -2.32 1.52 13.50
C GLU A 107 -2.90 0.41 12.62
N ILE A 108 -2.50 -0.82 12.88
CA ILE A 108 -3.02 -2.04 12.25
C ILE A 108 -3.55 -2.99 13.31
N LEU A 109 -4.71 -3.59 13.08
CA LEU A 109 -5.30 -4.55 14.00
C LEU A 109 -4.89 -5.97 13.60
N ILE A 110 -4.00 -6.59 14.37
CA ILE A 110 -3.52 -7.96 14.13
C ILE A 110 -3.96 -8.84 15.30
N LEU A 111 -4.67 -9.92 15.04
CA LEU A 111 -5.17 -10.88 16.05
C LEU A 111 -5.85 -10.21 17.25
N GLY A 112 -6.62 -9.15 17.01
CA GLY A 112 -7.35 -8.42 18.05
C GLY A 112 -6.55 -7.35 18.77
N GLU A 113 -5.25 -7.18 18.48
CA GLU A 113 -4.38 -6.15 19.05
C GLU A 113 -4.06 -5.05 18.05
N ARG A 114 -4.16 -3.79 18.48
CA ARG A 114 -3.68 -2.65 17.70
C ARG A 114 -2.17 -2.51 17.83
N LYS A 115 -1.48 -2.65 16.72
CA LYS A 115 -0.04 -2.42 16.60
C LYS A 115 0.21 -1.09 15.90
N LYS A 116 1.20 -0.34 16.37
CA LYS A 116 1.64 0.88 15.69
C LYS A 116 2.28 0.50 14.35
N ALA A 117 2.05 1.33 13.35
CA ALA A 117 2.66 1.19 12.04
C ALA A 117 3.14 2.54 11.51
N THR A 118 4.10 2.52 10.61
CA THR A 118 4.63 3.72 9.95
C THR A 118 4.67 3.49 8.46
N VAL A 119 4.17 4.46 7.70
CA VAL A 119 4.25 4.43 6.23
C VAL A 119 5.71 4.53 5.80
N LEU A 120 6.14 3.62 4.96
CA LEU A 120 7.48 3.61 4.37
C LEU A 120 7.47 4.15 2.95
N VAL A 121 8.64 4.53 2.47
CA VAL A 121 8.88 4.70 1.04
C VAL A 121 8.63 3.35 0.36
N GLU A 122 8.01 3.36 -0.82
CA GLU A 122 7.80 2.14 -1.61
C GLU A 122 9.15 1.47 -1.88
N SER A 123 9.17 0.14 -1.84
CA SER A 123 10.39 -0.66 -1.96
C SER A 123 11.47 -0.26 -0.95
N PRO A 124 11.29 -0.54 0.34
CA PRO A 124 12.28 -0.18 1.37
C PRO A 124 13.63 -0.91 1.23
N PHE A 125 13.67 -1.96 0.41
CA PHE A 125 14.90 -2.65 0.02
C PHE A 125 15.20 -2.37 -1.46
N ASP A 126 16.42 -1.91 -1.75
CA ASP A 126 16.96 -1.64 -3.08
C ASP A 126 16.00 -0.85 -3.99
N PRO A 127 15.56 0.36 -3.58
CA PRO A 127 14.54 1.14 -4.29
C PRO A 127 14.94 1.48 -5.72
N ASP A 128 16.24 1.59 -5.98
CA ASP A 128 16.80 1.92 -7.29
C ASP A 128 17.19 0.70 -8.12
N ASN A 129 16.96 -0.51 -7.60
CA ASN A 129 17.39 -1.78 -8.20
C ASN A 129 18.91 -1.83 -8.47
N SER A 130 19.70 -1.24 -7.61
CA SER A 130 21.17 -1.17 -7.76
C SER A 130 21.80 -2.57 -7.68
N HIS A 131 21.29 -3.44 -6.80
CA HIS A 131 21.75 -4.82 -6.70
C HIS A 131 21.41 -5.65 -7.94
N LEU A 132 20.30 -5.36 -8.61
CA LEU A 132 19.89 -6.08 -9.81
C LEU A 132 20.71 -5.62 -11.04
N ARG A 133 21.22 -4.39 -11.01
CA ARG A 133 21.95 -3.78 -12.13
C ARG A 133 23.49 -3.85 -11.98
N ALA A 134 23.97 -4.38 -10.87
CA ALA A 134 25.39 -4.52 -10.56
C ALA A 134 26.05 -5.64 -11.37
#